data_1c31159509ef1c08c9668585f7e83fda
#
_entry.id   1c31159509ef1c08c9668585f7e83fda
#
_cell.length_a   1.000
_cell.length_b   1.000
_cell.length_c   1.000
_cell.angle_alpha   90.00
_cell.angle_beta   90.00
_cell.angle_gamma   90.00
#
_symmetry.space_group_name_H-M   'P 1'
#
loop_
_entity.id
_entity.type
_entity.pdbx_description
1 polymer ?
#
loop_
_entity_poly.entity_id
_entity_poly.type
_entity_poly.pdbx_seq_one_letter_code
_entity_poly.pdbx_strand_id
1 'polypeptide(L)'
;MLNVPDTEIKEGQFNLLLDNFEGPIDLLLVLARSQKVDLSDISISELADQYINFINQYRNIHIEIAADYLVMAAWLTYLKSRLLLPKEEKTDEYTADELEEALKYQLQRLEAFQNISKIIYSRPLVNSCLLYTSPSPRDLTT
;
A
#
# COMPACT_ATOMS: atom_id res chain seq x y z
N MET A 1 9.08 5.02 -12.07
CA MET A 1 9.68 4.95 -10.79
C MET A 1 9.15 6.02 -9.89
N LEU A 2 8.73 5.63 -8.77
CA LEU A 2 8.25 6.59 -7.84
C LEU A 2 9.41 7.18 -7.13
N ASN A 3 10.09 7.96 -7.79
CA ASN A 3 11.09 8.72 -7.14
C ASN A 3 10.35 9.84 -6.48
N VAL A 4 10.01 9.70 -5.28
CA VAL A 4 9.31 10.74 -4.59
C VAL A 4 10.30 11.79 -4.26
N PRO A 5 10.50 12.70 -5.10
CA PRO A 5 11.41 13.76 -4.75
C PRO A 5 10.71 14.58 -3.75
N ASP A 6 11.30 14.68 -2.71
CA ASP A 6 10.77 15.24 -1.59
C ASP A 6 10.40 16.66 -1.70
N THR A 7 11.01 17.38 -2.60
CA THR A 7 10.86 18.80 -2.61
C THR A 7 10.13 19.35 -3.81
N GLU A 8 9.88 18.48 -4.76
CA GLU A 8 9.34 18.93 -6.03
C GLU A 8 7.86 18.71 -6.19
N ILE A 9 7.24 18.03 -5.25
CA ILE A 9 5.85 17.68 -5.38
C ILE A 9 4.98 18.88 -5.03
N LYS A 10 4.20 19.31 -5.97
CA LYS A 10 3.26 20.37 -5.75
C LYS A 10 1.97 19.83 -5.16
N GLU A 11 1.19 20.72 -4.61
CA GLU A 11 -0.04 20.35 -3.94
C GLU A 11 -0.93 19.48 -4.80
N GLY A 12 -1.09 19.86 -6.07
CA GLY A 12 -1.93 19.09 -6.97
C GLY A 12 -1.39 17.70 -7.26
N GLN A 13 -0.07 17.55 -7.27
CA GLN A 13 0.53 16.25 -7.50
C GLN A 13 0.31 15.31 -6.33
N PHE A 14 0.38 15.83 -5.11
CA PHE A 14 0.08 15.02 -3.95
C PHE A 14 -1.36 14.52 -3.95
N ASN A 15 -2.29 15.37 -4.31
CA ASN A 15 -3.69 14.98 -4.40
C ASN A 15 -3.87 13.86 -5.41
N LEU A 16 -3.27 14.02 -6.58
CA LEU A 16 -3.38 13.00 -7.61
C LEU A 16 -2.74 11.68 -7.18
N LEU A 17 -1.62 11.76 -6.47
CA LEU A 17 -0.96 10.55 -6.00
C LEU A 17 -1.83 9.77 -5.02
N LEU A 18 -2.43 10.46 -4.06
CA LEU A 18 -3.28 9.78 -3.10
C LEU A 18 -4.57 9.28 -3.72
N ASP A 19 -5.14 10.05 -4.64
CA ASP A 19 -6.37 9.64 -5.31
C ASP A 19 -6.15 8.43 -6.20
N ASN A 20 -4.93 8.23 -6.66
CA ASN A 20 -4.61 7.09 -7.51
C ASN A 20 -4.39 5.80 -6.72
N PHE A 21 -4.29 5.89 -5.41
CA PHE A 21 -4.11 4.70 -4.58
C PHE A 21 -5.45 4.20 -4.08
N GLU A 22 -5.60 2.89 -4.05
CA GLU A 22 -6.82 2.27 -3.55
C GLU A 22 -6.83 2.15 -2.04
N GLY A 23 -5.83 2.70 -1.38
CA GLY A 23 -5.76 2.70 0.07
C GLY A 23 -4.32 2.67 0.54
N PRO A 24 -4.13 2.64 1.86
CA PRO A 24 -2.77 2.69 2.43
C PRO A 24 -1.89 1.52 2.03
N ILE A 25 -2.45 0.34 1.86
CA ILE A 25 -1.65 -0.82 1.46
C ILE A 25 -1.10 -0.63 0.05
N ASP A 26 -1.90 -0.06 -0.84
CA ASP A 26 -1.42 0.20 -2.20
C ASP A 26 -0.28 1.22 -2.17
N LEU A 27 -0.39 2.26 -1.36
CA LEU A 27 0.69 3.22 -1.19
C LEU A 27 1.94 2.54 -0.64
N LEU A 28 1.79 1.66 0.35
CA LEU A 28 2.92 0.91 0.89
C LEU A 28 3.60 0.08 -0.19
N LEU A 29 2.83 -0.54 -1.05
CA LEU A 29 3.41 -1.34 -2.13
C LEU A 29 4.27 -0.49 -3.06
N VAL A 30 3.78 0.70 -3.42
CA VAL A 30 4.54 1.59 -4.28
C VAL A 30 5.84 2.03 -3.61
N LEU A 31 5.77 2.37 -2.33
CA LEU A 31 6.96 2.76 -1.59
C LEU A 31 7.93 1.59 -1.43
N ALA A 32 7.41 0.39 -1.20
CA ALA A 32 8.26 -0.79 -1.08
C ALA A 32 9.02 -1.06 -2.37
N ARG A 33 8.35 -0.89 -3.50
CA ARG A 33 8.99 -1.07 -4.79
C ARG A 33 10.09 -0.06 -5.05
N SER A 34 10.00 1.10 -4.43
CA SER A 34 11.07 2.09 -4.57
C SER A 34 12.33 1.67 -3.82
N GLN A 35 12.21 0.78 -2.84
CA GLN A 35 13.37 0.23 -2.16
C GLN A 35 14.03 -0.86 -3.00
N LYS A 36 13.26 -1.87 -3.36
CA LYS A 36 13.77 -3.03 -4.09
C LYS A 36 12.67 -3.65 -4.93
N VAL A 37 13.08 -4.24 -6.02
CA VAL A 37 12.14 -4.92 -6.90
C VAL A 37 11.56 -6.16 -6.23
N ASP A 38 12.39 -6.87 -5.48
CA ASP A 38 11.95 -8.07 -4.78
C ASP A 38 11.44 -7.69 -3.40
N LEU A 39 10.15 -7.86 -3.19
CA LEU A 39 9.52 -7.47 -1.93
C LEU A 39 9.99 -8.30 -0.74
N SER A 40 10.55 -9.48 -0.98
CA SER A 40 11.04 -10.28 0.14
C SER A 40 12.28 -9.68 0.78
N ASP A 41 12.95 -8.79 0.10
CA ASP A 41 14.19 -8.18 0.58
C ASP A 41 13.99 -6.77 1.14
N ILE A 42 12.77 -6.28 1.19
CA ILE A 42 12.54 -4.91 1.67
C ILE A 42 12.68 -4.83 3.18
N SER A 43 13.04 -3.65 3.64
CA SER A 43 13.11 -3.35 5.07
C SER A 43 11.78 -2.73 5.49
N ILE A 44 11.10 -3.38 6.41
CA ILE A 44 9.82 -2.87 6.91
C ILE A 44 10.04 -1.62 7.76
N SER A 45 11.12 -1.57 8.50
CA SER A 45 11.45 -0.37 9.28
C SER A 45 11.62 0.83 8.38
N GLU A 46 12.35 0.64 7.29
CA GLU A 46 12.55 1.72 6.32
C GLU A 46 11.25 2.08 5.62
N LEU A 47 10.45 1.08 5.31
CA LEU A 47 9.15 1.31 4.69
C LEU A 47 8.24 2.13 5.60
N ALA A 48 8.25 1.84 6.89
CA ALA A 48 7.49 2.62 7.86
C ALA A 48 7.93 4.08 7.86
N ASP A 49 9.23 4.32 7.84
CA ASP A 49 9.75 5.68 7.77
C ASP A 49 9.33 6.39 6.50
N GLN A 50 9.42 5.69 5.38
CA GLN A 50 9.01 6.25 4.10
C GLN A 50 7.53 6.64 4.11
N TYR A 51 6.70 5.75 4.64
CA TYR A 51 5.28 6.02 4.69
C TYR A 51 4.95 7.20 5.57
N ILE A 52 5.55 7.25 6.75
CA ILE A 52 5.30 8.34 7.70
C ILE A 52 5.77 9.67 7.13
N ASN A 53 6.93 9.68 6.49
CA ASN A 53 7.42 10.89 5.85
C ASN A 53 6.50 11.35 4.72
N PHE A 54 6.01 10.41 3.92
CA PHE A 54 5.09 10.74 2.86
C PHE A 54 3.80 11.37 3.40
N ILE A 55 3.25 10.77 4.44
CA ILE A 55 2.02 11.29 5.03
C ILE A 55 2.25 12.66 5.67
N ASN A 56 3.39 12.85 6.31
CA ASN A 56 3.71 14.15 6.90
C ASN A 56 3.85 15.25 5.84
N GLN A 57 4.48 14.94 4.74
CA GLN A 57 4.57 15.90 3.64
C GLN A 57 3.18 16.23 3.08
N TYR A 58 2.36 15.21 2.94
CA TYR A 58 1.00 15.43 2.46
C TYR A 58 0.22 16.31 3.43
N ARG A 59 0.34 16.06 4.72
CA ARG A 59 -0.34 16.87 5.73
C ARG A 59 0.08 18.32 5.74
N ASN A 60 1.32 18.58 5.43
CA ASN A 60 1.82 19.96 5.38
C ASN A 60 1.16 20.75 4.25
N ILE A 61 0.72 20.08 3.23
CA ILE A 61 0.09 20.70 2.07
C ILE A 61 -1.43 20.69 2.20
N HIS A 62 -1.96 19.58 2.73
CA HIS A 62 -3.39 19.39 2.88
C HIS A 62 -3.73 19.12 4.33
N ILE A 63 -4.82 19.71 4.79
CA ILE A 63 -5.25 19.50 6.17
C ILE A 63 -5.96 18.17 6.31
N GLU A 64 -6.72 17.79 5.30
CA GLU A 64 -7.55 16.59 5.38
C GLU A 64 -6.83 15.39 4.77
N ILE A 65 -6.74 14.32 5.53
CA ILE A 65 -6.23 13.04 5.08
C ILE A 65 -7.25 11.99 5.49
N ALA A 66 -7.53 11.05 4.60
CA ALA A 66 -8.46 9.96 4.93
C ALA A 66 -7.96 9.22 6.17
N ALA A 67 -8.91 8.84 7.02
CA ALA A 67 -8.58 8.20 8.29
C ALA A 67 -7.79 6.93 8.12
N ASP A 68 -8.03 6.19 7.04
CA ASP A 68 -7.32 4.94 6.79
C ASP A 68 -5.82 5.14 6.70
N TYR A 69 -5.39 6.24 6.10
CA TYR A 69 -3.97 6.53 5.98
C TYR A 69 -3.35 6.86 7.34
N LEU A 70 -4.11 7.54 8.19
CA LEU A 70 -3.62 7.87 9.52
C LEU A 70 -3.57 6.63 10.42
N VAL A 71 -4.55 5.76 10.31
CA VAL A 71 -4.54 4.49 11.05
C VAL A 71 -3.35 3.65 10.64
N MET A 72 -3.05 3.59 9.34
CA MET A 72 -1.89 2.85 8.88
C MET A 72 -0.60 3.45 9.42
N ALA A 73 -0.49 4.78 9.46
CA ALA A 73 0.69 5.43 10.02
C ALA A 73 0.89 5.05 11.48
N ALA A 74 -0.20 5.04 12.24
CA ALA A 74 -0.14 4.66 13.65
C ALA A 74 0.30 3.20 13.81
N TRP A 75 -0.25 2.32 12.98
CA TRP A 75 0.10 0.90 13.05
C TRP A 75 1.57 0.68 12.67
N LEU A 76 2.05 1.35 11.65
CA LEU A 76 3.45 1.23 11.24
C LEU A 76 4.39 1.76 12.32
N THR A 77 4.00 2.84 12.99
CA THR A 77 4.79 3.36 14.10
C THR A 77 4.86 2.34 15.22
N TYR A 78 3.74 1.71 15.54
CA TYR A 78 3.70 0.65 16.53
C TYR A 78 4.58 -0.53 16.12
N LEU A 79 4.46 -0.98 14.89
CA LEU A 79 5.25 -2.09 14.41
C LEU A 79 6.74 -1.78 14.46
N LYS A 80 7.12 -0.60 14.03
CA LYS A 80 8.52 -0.20 14.07
C LYS A 80 9.05 -0.20 15.50
N SER A 81 8.25 0.32 16.43
CA SER A 81 8.63 0.31 17.84
C SER A 81 8.86 -1.11 18.35
N ARG A 82 7.97 -2.03 17.96
CA ARG A 82 8.09 -3.41 18.37
C ARG A 82 9.32 -4.08 17.77
N LEU A 83 9.66 -3.75 16.55
CA LEU A 83 10.86 -4.29 15.90
C LEU A 83 12.15 -3.83 16.57
N LEU A 84 12.13 -2.65 17.17
CA LEU A 84 13.29 -2.10 17.83
C LEU A 84 13.45 -2.59 19.28
N LEU A 85 12.44 -3.23 19.83
CA LEU A 85 12.49 -3.71 21.21
C LEU A 85 13.26 -5.02 21.30
N PRO A 86 13.94 -5.27 22.44
CA PRO A 86 14.57 -6.56 22.65
C PRO A 86 13.54 -7.67 22.66
N LYS A 87 13.98 -8.84 22.24
CA LYS A 87 13.07 -9.98 22.15
C LYS A 87 12.46 -10.38 23.48
N GLU A 88 13.18 -10.11 24.56
CA GLU A 88 12.71 -10.50 25.88
C GLU A 88 11.49 -9.73 26.35
N GLU A 89 11.24 -8.60 25.77
CA GLU A 89 10.10 -7.77 26.15
C GLU A 89 8.86 -8.04 25.33
N LYS A 90 8.92 -9.04 24.49
CA LYS A 90 7.77 -9.35 23.65
C LYS A 90 6.73 -10.08 24.47
N THR A 91 5.50 -9.63 24.35
CA THR A 91 4.39 -10.25 25.03
C THR A 91 3.86 -11.43 24.22
N ASP A 92 2.83 -12.05 24.73
CA ASP A 92 2.33 -13.31 24.23
C ASP A 92 1.64 -13.27 22.90
N GLU A 93 1.34 -12.10 22.40
CA GLU A 93 0.68 -11.98 21.13
C GLU A 93 1.67 -12.18 20.01
N TYR A 94 1.30 -11.79 18.81
CA TYR A 94 2.18 -11.93 17.68
C TYR A 94 3.48 -11.18 17.91
N THR A 95 4.58 -11.82 17.57
CA THR A 95 5.88 -11.13 17.65
C THR A 95 5.98 -10.09 16.55
N ALA A 96 6.90 -9.14 16.74
CA ALA A 96 7.16 -8.14 15.73
C ALA A 96 7.59 -8.78 14.41
N ASP A 97 8.39 -9.84 14.50
CA ASP A 97 8.83 -10.55 13.30
C ASP A 97 7.66 -11.17 12.56
N GLU A 98 6.69 -11.71 13.26
CA GLU A 98 5.50 -12.26 12.64
C GLU A 98 4.66 -11.19 11.96
N LEU A 99 4.53 -10.04 12.60
CA LEU A 99 3.80 -8.92 12.01
C LEU A 99 4.51 -8.39 10.77
N GLU A 100 5.84 -8.34 10.81
CA GLU A 100 6.63 -7.93 9.67
C GLU A 100 6.42 -8.87 8.50
N GLU A 101 6.49 -10.17 8.75
CA GLU A 101 6.29 -11.16 7.70
C GLU A 101 4.87 -11.11 7.16
N ALA A 102 3.89 -10.89 8.02
CA ALA A 102 2.52 -10.77 7.57
C ALA A 102 2.34 -9.58 6.63
N LEU A 103 2.97 -8.46 6.95
CA LEU A 103 2.88 -7.28 6.09
C LEU A 103 3.56 -7.54 4.75
N LYS A 104 4.74 -8.13 4.76
CA LYS A 104 5.43 -8.50 3.51
C LYS A 104 4.56 -9.42 2.66
N TYR A 105 3.94 -10.39 3.29
CA TYR A 105 3.07 -11.32 2.58
C TYR A 105 1.90 -10.60 1.93
N GLN A 106 1.30 -9.66 2.64
CA GLN A 106 0.20 -8.89 2.07
C GLN A 106 0.64 -8.05 0.89
N LEU A 107 1.81 -7.45 0.99
CA LEU A 107 2.34 -6.65 -0.12
C LEU A 107 2.62 -7.52 -1.34
N GLN A 108 3.23 -8.68 -1.12
CA GLN A 108 3.50 -9.62 -2.21
C GLN A 108 2.20 -10.11 -2.85
N ARG A 109 1.21 -10.36 -2.03
CA ARG A 109 -0.08 -10.82 -2.51
C ARG A 109 -0.77 -9.76 -3.34
N LEU A 110 -0.72 -8.52 -2.90
CA LEU A 110 -1.31 -7.42 -3.64
C LEU A 110 -0.58 -7.21 -4.97
N GLU A 111 0.74 -7.30 -4.95
CA GLU A 111 1.53 -7.18 -6.18
C GLU A 111 1.15 -8.26 -7.18
N ALA A 112 1.04 -9.50 -6.72
CA ALA A 112 0.66 -10.60 -7.59
C ALA A 112 -0.72 -10.38 -8.17
N PHE A 113 -1.65 -9.91 -7.34
CA PHE A 113 -3.00 -9.65 -7.78
C PHE A 113 -3.04 -8.54 -8.83
N GLN A 114 -2.28 -7.49 -8.63
CA GLN A 114 -2.22 -6.40 -9.59
C GLN A 114 -1.62 -6.86 -10.91
N ASN A 115 -0.59 -7.70 -10.86
CA ASN A 115 0.04 -8.23 -12.07
C ASN A 115 -0.94 -9.10 -12.85
N ILE A 116 -1.68 -9.95 -12.15
CA ILE A 116 -2.68 -10.80 -12.79
C ILE A 116 -3.78 -9.93 -13.42
N SER A 117 -4.22 -8.91 -12.70
CA SER A 117 -5.24 -8.01 -13.21
C SER A 117 -4.77 -7.31 -14.49
N LYS A 118 -3.51 -6.85 -14.52
CA LYS A 118 -2.97 -6.23 -15.72
C LYS A 118 -2.98 -7.17 -16.90
N ILE A 119 -2.59 -8.41 -16.68
CA ILE A 119 -2.57 -9.41 -17.76
C ILE A 119 -3.98 -9.64 -18.25
N ILE A 120 -4.92 -9.80 -17.35
CA ILE A 120 -6.31 -10.07 -17.71
C ILE A 120 -6.91 -8.92 -18.50
N TYR A 121 -6.76 -7.70 -18.00
CA TYR A 121 -7.36 -6.55 -18.66
C TYR A 121 -6.67 -6.15 -19.95
N SER A 122 -5.46 -6.65 -20.19
CA SER A 122 -4.79 -6.37 -21.45
C SER A 122 -5.21 -7.31 -22.57
N ARG A 123 -5.98 -8.34 -22.29
CA ARG A 123 -6.38 -9.31 -23.29
C ARG A 123 -7.74 -8.95 -23.88
N PRO A 124 -7.85 -8.94 -25.21
CA PRO A 124 -9.14 -8.63 -25.86
C PRO A 124 -10.26 -9.59 -25.49
N LEU A 125 -9.91 -10.86 -25.27
CA LEU A 125 -10.91 -11.86 -24.91
C LEU A 125 -11.61 -11.53 -23.59
N VAL A 126 -10.87 -10.98 -22.66
CA VAL A 126 -11.47 -10.64 -21.37
C VAL A 126 -12.44 -9.48 -21.53
N ASN A 127 -12.09 -8.51 -22.36
CA ASN A 127 -13.02 -7.42 -22.64
C ASN A 127 -14.33 -7.94 -23.20
N SER A 128 -14.25 -8.91 -24.10
CA SER A 128 -15.46 -9.53 -24.63
C SER A 128 -16.25 -10.26 -23.54
N CYS A 129 -15.55 -10.98 -22.70
CA CYS A 129 -16.20 -11.68 -21.61
C CYS A 129 -16.87 -10.72 -20.64
N LEU A 130 -16.21 -9.62 -20.34
CA LEU A 130 -16.77 -8.62 -19.44
C LEU A 130 -18.03 -7.99 -20.01
N LEU A 131 -18.07 -7.80 -21.30
CA LEU A 131 -19.26 -7.26 -21.94
C LEU A 131 -20.43 -8.24 -21.86
N TYR A 132 -20.13 -9.53 -21.97
CA TYR A 132 -21.17 -10.55 -21.90
C TYR A 132 -21.60 -10.84 -20.47
N THR A 133 -20.64 -10.88 -19.55
CA THR A 133 -20.94 -11.28 -18.18
C THR A 133 -21.17 -10.10 -17.26
N SER A 134 -20.92 -8.91 -17.76
CA SER A 134 -21.21 -7.71 -16.97
C SER A 134 -22.71 -7.71 -16.69
N PRO A 135 -23.11 -7.87 -15.44
CA PRO A 135 -24.53 -7.96 -15.15
C PRO A 135 -25.18 -6.61 -15.40
N SER A 136 -26.14 -6.63 -16.26
CA SER A 136 -27.00 -5.45 -16.35
C SER A 136 -27.91 -5.44 -15.12
N PRO A 137 -28.43 -4.28 -14.75
CA PRO A 137 -29.35 -4.24 -13.62
C PRO A 137 -30.53 -5.19 -13.81
N ARG A 138 -30.88 -5.46 -15.02
CA ARG A 138 -31.97 -6.37 -15.32
C ARG A 138 -31.63 -7.78 -14.95
N ASP A 139 -30.39 -8.19 -15.23
CA ASP A 139 -29.96 -9.56 -14.91
C ASP A 139 -29.88 -9.77 -13.41
N LEU A 140 -29.55 -8.73 -12.68
CA LEU A 140 -29.48 -8.81 -11.24
C LEU A 140 -30.84 -8.89 -10.58
N THR A 141 -31.86 -8.37 -11.23
CA THR A 141 -33.19 -8.35 -10.65
C THR A 141 -34.02 -9.57 -11.00
N THR A 142 -33.58 -10.34 -11.93
CA THR A 142 -34.24 -11.59 -12.23
C THR A 142 -33.57 -12.71 -11.50
#